data_7f3f4c87d6b5465ac8df0db1e84a85a2
#
_entry.id   7f3f4c87d6b5465ac8df0db1e84a85a2
#
_cell.length_a   1.000
_cell.length_b   1.000
_cell.length_c   1.000
_cell.angle_alpha   90.00
_cell.angle_beta   90.00
_cell.angle_gamma   90.00
#
_symmetry.space_group_name_H-M   'P 1'
#
loop_
_entity.id
_entity.type
_entity.pdbx_description
1 polymer ?
#
loop_
_entity_poly.entity_id
_entity_poly.type
_entity_poly.pdbx_seq_one_letter_code
_entity_poly.pdbx_strand_id
1 'polypeptide(L)'
;MNLEQMFQQYKEQSIQGRYITLENIEPLLQKLNSNNQVSVIGKSVLEKPIYKYQIGAGETRIFLWSQMHGNESTTTKALFDFINVLNSKSDFAEKMLHTFTFYAIPILNPDGARLYTRENANKVDLNRDSQNLTQPESKVLREIFESFKPDFCFN
;
A
#
# COMPACT_ATOMS: atom_id res chain seq x y z
N MET A 1 0.47 -19.00 17.62
CA MET A 1 -0.69 -18.81 16.70
C MET A 1 -0.24 -19.23 15.31
N ASN A 2 -1.01 -20.04 14.60
CA ASN A 2 -0.70 -20.41 13.23
C ASN A 2 -1.25 -19.35 12.24
N LEU A 3 -0.87 -19.45 10.94
CA LEU A 3 -1.26 -18.44 9.92
C LEU A 3 -2.77 -18.33 9.72
N GLU A 4 -3.51 -19.44 9.78
CA GLU A 4 -4.97 -19.45 9.68
C GLU A 4 -5.62 -18.67 10.82
N GLN A 5 -5.18 -18.90 12.05
CA GLN A 5 -5.66 -18.17 13.22
C GLN A 5 -5.34 -16.67 13.13
N MET A 6 -4.14 -16.32 12.64
CA MET A 6 -3.78 -14.92 12.39
C MET A 6 -4.72 -14.27 11.36
N PHE A 7 -4.95 -14.95 10.25
CA PHE A 7 -5.86 -14.46 9.22
C PHE A 7 -7.27 -14.23 9.75
N GLN A 8 -7.85 -15.20 10.47
CA GLN A 8 -9.19 -15.06 11.04
C GLN A 8 -9.29 -13.91 12.05
N GLN A 9 -8.24 -13.68 12.81
CA GLN A 9 -8.21 -12.65 13.85
C GLN A 9 -8.00 -11.24 13.29
N TYR A 10 -7.16 -11.08 12.26
CA TYR A 10 -6.67 -9.77 11.81
C TYR A 10 -7.17 -9.37 10.42
N LYS A 11 -7.93 -10.25 9.76
CA LYS A 11 -8.53 -9.94 8.46
C LYS A 11 -9.35 -8.65 8.53
N GLU A 12 -9.10 -7.73 7.60
CA GLU A 12 -9.88 -6.51 7.46
C GLU A 12 -11.28 -6.82 6.89
N GLN A 13 -12.29 -6.64 7.72
CA GLN A 13 -13.67 -7.01 7.38
C GLN A 13 -14.39 -5.96 6.54
N SER A 14 -13.92 -4.73 6.54
CA SER A 14 -14.59 -3.60 5.86
C SER A 14 -14.32 -3.53 4.36
N ILE A 15 -13.27 -4.19 3.87
CA ILE A 15 -12.91 -4.23 2.45
C ILE A 15 -13.12 -5.62 1.86
N GLN A 16 -14.14 -5.75 1.03
CA GLN A 16 -14.55 -7.02 0.45
C GLN A 16 -14.74 -6.94 -1.07
N GLY A 17 -14.81 -8.11 -1.71
CA GLY A 17 -15.02 -8.19 -3.15
C GLY A 17 -13.78 -7.83 -3.95
N ARG A 18 -13.99 -7.44 -5.21
CA ARG A 18 -12.91 -7.14 -6.17
C ARG A 18 -12.74 -5.64 -6.47
N TYR A 19 -13.77 -4.84 -6.21
CA TYR A 19 -13.77 -3.41 -6.51
C TYR A 19 -13.32 -2.63 -5.28
N ILE A 20 -12.01 -2.50 -5.10
CA ILE A 20 -11.42 -1.74 -3.99
C ILE A 20 -10.87 -0.42 -4.55
N THR A 21 -11.35 0.69 -4.01
CA THR A 21 -11.02 2.06 -4.43
C THR A 21 -10.56 2.90 -3.23
N LEU A 22 -10.21 4.16 -3.45
CA LEU A 22 -9.86 5.09 -2.37
C LEU A 22 -10.99 5.21 -1.34
N GLU A 23 -12.24 5.30 -1.79
CA GLU A 23 -13.40 5.44 -0.92
C GLU A 23 -13.52 4.28 0.10
N ASN A 24 -13.01 3.09 -0.26
CA ASN A 24 -13.00 1.94 0.64
C ASN A 24 -11.87 2.02 1.68
N ILE A 25 -10.69 2.53 1.29
CA ILE A 25 -9.50 2.50 2.15
C ILE A 25 -9.27 3.79 2.95
N GLU A 26 -9.76 4.94 2.51
CA GLU A 26 -9.57 6.21 3.22
C GLU A 26 -10.09 6.19 4.67
N PRO A 27 -11.25 5.59 5.00
CA PRO A 27 -11.67 5.46 6.39
C PRO A 27 -10.71 4.61 7.24
N LEU A 28 -10.05 3.61 6.65
CA LEU A 28 -9.03 2.80 7.33
C LEU A 28 -7.75 3.60 7.56
N LEU A 29 -7.30 4.31 6.53
CA LEU A 29 -6.12 5.16 6.63
C LEU A 29 -6.30 6.27 7.68
N GLN A 30 -7.49 6.85 7.78
CA GLN A 30 -7.82 7.85 8.83
C GLN A 30 -7.69 7.25 10.24
N LYS A 31 -8.16 6.02 10.46
CA LYS A 31 -8.01 5.31 11.75
C LYS A 31 -6.54 5.03 12.09
N LEU A 32 -5.72 4.74 11.08
CA LEU A 32 -4.29 4.45 11.25
C LEU A 32 -3.43 5.71 11.48
N ASN A 33 -3.97 6.90 11.25
CA ASN A 33 -3.17 8.14 11.28
C ASN A 33 -2.94 8.75 12.67
N SER A 34 -3.10 7.96 13.73
CA SER A 34 -2.93 8.45 15.12
C SER A 34 -1.53 8.99 15.43
N ASN A 35 -0.49 8.56 14.68
CA ASN A 35 0.90 8.93 14.90
C ASN A 35 1.58 9.47 13.62
N ASN A 36 0.85 10.16 12.76
CA ASN A 36 1.37 10.65 11.47
C ASN A 36 1.95 9.56 10.56
N GLN A 37 1.44 8.33 10.69
CA GLN A 37 1.90 7.18 9.91
C GLN A 37 1.39 7.21 8.46
N VAL A 38 0.33 7.98 8.19
CA VAL A 38 -0.29 8.14 6.87
C VAL A 38 -0.02 9.54 6.33
N SER A 39 0.36 9.64 5.07
CA SER A 39 0.42 10.92 4.35
C SER A 39 0.19 10.74 2.87
N VAL A 40 -0.20 11.82 2.19
CA VAL A 40 -0.23 11.91 0.73
C VAL A 40 1.18 12.13 0.21
N ILE A 41 1.63 11.31 -0.73
CA ILE A 41 2.98 11.33 -1.31
C ILE A 41 3.00 11.75 -2.77
N GLY A 42 1.85 11.94 -3.36
CA GLY A 42 1.69 12.39 -4.74
C GLY A 42 0.24 12.27 -5.19
N LYS A 43 0.03 12.46 -6.48
CA LYS A 43 -1.28 12.40 -7.10
C LYS A 43 -1.22 11.60 -8.40
N SER A 44 -2.34 10.97 -8.75
CA SER A 44 -2.54 10.29 -10.02
C SER A 44 -2.77 11.28 -11.18
N VAL A 45 -2.95 10.77 -12.40
CA VAL A 45 -3.31 11.57 -13.58
C VAL A 45 -4.55 12.42 -13.34
N LEU A 46 -5.59 11.89 -12.69
CA LEU A 46 -6.82 12.62 -12.37
C LEU A 46 -6.79 13.29 -10.98
N GLU A 47 -5.59 13.69 -10.53
CA GLU A 47 -5.40 14.43 -9.27
C GLU A 47 -5.89 13.70 -8.01
N LYS A 48 -6.06 12.37 -8.07
CA LYS A 48 -6.41 11.56 -6.89
C LYS A 48 -5.20 11.36 -5.99
N PRO A 49 -5.34 11.42 -4.66
CA PRO A 49 -4.22 11.25 -3.75
C PRO A 49 -3.64 9.83 -3.83
N ILE A 50 -2.32 9.74 -3.78
CA ILE A 50 -1.58 8.51 -3.56
C ILE A 50 -1.09 8.55 -2.11
N TYR A 51 -1.56 7.58 -1.31
CA TYR A 51 -1.25 7.52 0.12
C TYR A 51 -0.08 6.59 0.40
N LYS A 52 0.71 6.96 1.41
CA LYS A 52 1.61 6.03 2.10
C LYS A 52 1.08 5.69 3.49
N TYR A 53 1.49 4.52 3.95
CA TYR A 53 1.50 4.13 5.35
C TYR A 53 2.92 3.72 5.74
N GLN A 54 3.44 4.20 6.87
CA GLN A 54 4.78 3.86 7.34
C GLN A 54 4.75 3.49 8.82
N ILE A 55 5.38 2.36 9.17
CA ILE A 55 5.44 1.85 10.55
C ILE A 55 6.74 1.06 10.79
N GLY A 56 7.19 1.02 12.04
CA GLY A 56 8.39 0.33 12.47
C GLY A 56 9.60 1.27 12.53
N ALA A 57 10.66 0.81 13.19
CA ALA A 57 11.91 1.55 13.41
C ALA A 57 13.15 0.66 13.24
N GLY A 58 12.99 -0.52 12.65
CA GLY A 58 14.08 -1.44 12.39
C GLY A 58 14.96 -1.00 11.22
N GLU A 59 16.18 -1.52 11.19
CA GLU A 59 17.17 -1.16 10.16
C GLU A 59 16.83 -1.71 8.78
N THR A 60 16.19 -2.90 8.72
CA THR A 60 15.79 -3.51 7.45
C THR A 60 14.53 -2.83 6.90
N ARG A 61 14.63 -2.27 5.71
CA ARG A 61 13.58 -1.48 5.05
C ARG A 61 12.81 -2.31 4.05
N ILE A 62 11.50 -2.38 4.23
CA ILE A 62 10.60 -3.14 3.37
C ILE A 62 9.62 -2.18 2.69
N PHE A 63 9.62 -2.19 1.37
CA PHE A 63 8.72 -1.39 0.55
C PHE A 63 7.64 -2.27 -0.07
N LEU A 64 6.39 -1.90 0.16
CA LEU A 64 5.20 -2.62 -0.28
C LEU A 64 4.35 -1.68 -1.13
N TRP A 65 3.86 -2.14 -2.27
CA TRP A 65 2.81 -1.40 -2.99
C TRP A 65 1.79 -2.36 -3.56
N SER A 66 0.60 -1.85 -3.79
CA SER A 66 -0.53 -2.62 -4.28
C SER A 66 -1.28 -1.84 -5.35
N GLN A 67 -2.13 -2.51 -6.09
CA GLN A 67 -2.93 -1.94 -7.18
C GLN A 67 -2.12 -1.00 -8.10
N MET A 68 -0.92 -1.40 -8.52
CA MET A 68 -0.25 -0.85 -9.70
C MET A 68 -1.16 -1.03 -10.92
N HIS A 69 -1.79 -2.19 -11.04
CA HIS A 69 -2.92 -2.41 -11.93
C HIS A 69 -4.21 -2.23 -11.12
N GLY A 70 -5.05 -1.27 -11.53
CA GLY A 70 -6.21 -0.88 -10.72
C GLY A 70 -7.23 -1.98 -10.46
N ASN A 71 -7.30 -2.99 -11.33
CA ASN A 71 -8.19 -4.15 -11.21
C ASN A 71 -7.63 -5.32 -10.37
N GLU A 72 -6.43 -5.18 -9.78
CA GLU A 72 -5.76 -6.23 -9.01
C GLU A 72 -5.78 -5.91 -7.51
N SER A 73 -6.95 -6.02 -6.87
CA SER A 73 -7.18 -5.57 -5.48
C SER A 73 -6.85 -6.60 -4.40
N THR A 74 -6.43 -7.81 -4.76
CA THR A 74 -6.15 -8.87 -3.78
C THR A 74 -5.00 -8.49 -2.85
N THR A 75 -3.94 -7.92 -3.41
CA THR A 75 -2.78 -7.47 -2.63
C THR A 75 -3.12 -6.28 -1.72
N THR A 76 -4.06 -5.41 -2.10
CA THR A 76 -4.55 -4.33 -1.24
C THR A 76 -5.23 -4.88 0.01
N LYS A 77 -6.08 -5.90 -0.13
CA LYS A 77 -6.73 -6.55 1.02
C LYS A 77 -5.71 -7.22 1.93
N ALA A 78 -4.78 -8.00 1.34
CA ALA A 78 -3.71 -8.65 2.10
C ALA A 78 -2.82 -7.64 2.84
N LEU A 79 -2.58 -6.47 2.24
CA LEU A 79 -1.82 -5.40 2.87
C LEU A 79 -2.53 -4.85 4.11
N PHE A 80 -3.85 -4.63 4.07
CA PHE A 80 -4.61 -4.19 5.25
C PHE A 80 -4.70 -5.28 6.33
N ASP A 81 -4.83 -6.55 5.95
CA ASP A 81 -4.72 -7.68 6.90
C ASP A 81 -3.37 -7.64 7.62
N PHE A 82 -2.28 -7.45 6.87
CA PHE A 82 -0.93 -7.34 7.43
C PHE A 82 -0.75 -6.08 8.30
N ILE A 83 -1.28 -4.93 7.89
CA ILE A 83 -1.27 -3.70 8.70
C ILE A 83 -1.99 -3.93 10.04
N ASN A 84 -3.12 -4.65 10.05
CA ASN A 84 -3.82 -5.00 11.28
C ASN A 84 -2.96 -5.89 12.21
N VAL A 85 -2.20 -6.84 11.64
CA VAL A 85 -1.23 -7.63 12.42
C VAL A 85 -0.16 -6.73 13.04
N LEU A 86 0.43 -5.82 12.27
CA LEU A 86 1.49 -4.91 12.74
C LEU A 86 1.00 -3.96 13.87
N ASN A 87 -0.28 -3.60 13.85
CA ASN A 87 -0.89 -2.75 14.89
C ASN A 87 -1.48 -3.53 16.08
N SER A 88 -1.32 -4.86 16.13
CA SER A 88 -1.97 -5.71 17.13
C SER A 88 -1.36 -5.66 18.54
N LYS A 89 -0.20 -5.03 18.72
CA LYS A 89 0.56 -5.02 19.99
C LYS A 89 0.90 -6.45 20.50
N SER A 90 0.97 -7.43 19.60
CA SER A 90 1.43 -8.78 19.94
C SER A 90 2.96 -8.84 19.94
N ASP A 91 3.54 -9.79 20.66
CA ASP A 91 5.00 -10.03 20.67
C ASP A 91 5.55 -10.20 19.26
N PHE A 92 4.76 -10.81 18.35
CA PHE A 92 5.12 -10.95 16.94
C PHE A 92 5.19 -9.58 16.25
N ALA A 93 4.18 -8.74 16.44
CA ALA A 93 4.15 -7.39 15.85
C ALA A 93 5.30 -6.53 16.41
N GLU A 94 5.53 -6.55 17.70
CA GLU A 94 6.63 -5.81 18.33
C GLU A 94 8.00 -6.23 17.77
N LYS A 95 8.24 -7.54 17.64
CA LYS A 95 9.46 -8.07 17.03
C LYS A 95 9.61 -7.63 15.57
N MET A 96 8.53 -7.68 14.78
CA MET A 96 8.52 -7.21 13.39
C MET A 96 8.87 -5.72 13.30
N LEU A 97 8.24 -4.88 14.12
CA LEU A 97 8.45 -3.43 14.10
C LEU A 97 9.82 -3.00 14.65
N HIS A 98 10.43 -3.81 15.50
CA HIS A 98 11.81 -3.60 15.97
C HIS A 98 12.84 -3.99 14.90
N THR A 99 12.54 -5.02 14.10
CA THR A 99 13.46 -5.54 13.07
C THR A 99 13.34 -4.78 11.74
N PHE A 100 12.11 -4.40 11.39
CA PHE A 100 11.79 -3.84 10.08
C PHE A 100 11.18 -2.44 10.18
N THR A 101 11.44 -1.65 9.15
CA THR A 101 10.68 -0.45 8.81
C THR A 101 9.89 -0.72 7.54
N PHE A 102 8.57 -0.65 7.64
CA PHE A 102 7.65 -0.86 6.51
C PHE A 102 7.21 0.47 5.93
N TYR A 103 7.26 0.57 4.61
CA TYR A 103 6.68 1.66 3.84
C TYR A 103 5.70 1.03 2.84
N ALA A 104 4.45 1.41 2.88
CA ALA A 104 3.41 0.81 2.07
C ALA A 104 2.62 1.86 1.28
N ILE A 105 2.33 1.57 0.00
CA ILE A 105 1.40 2.31 -0.85
C ILE A 105 0.20 1.39 -1.13
N PRO A 106 -0.95 1.60 -0.45
CA PRO A 106 -2.09 0.70 -0.56
C PRO A 106 -2.75 0.64 -1.95
N ILE A 107 -2.82 1.78 -2.65
CA ILE A 107 -3.28 1.88 -4.03
C ILE A 107 -2.36 2.84 -4.78
N LEU A 108 -1.55 2.29 -5.69
CA LEU A 108 -0.65 3.09 -6.52
C LEU A 108 -1.39 3.76 -7.68
N ASN A 109 -2.38 3.09 -8.26
CA ASN A 109 -3.17 3.53 -9.40
C ASN A 109 -4.65 3.75 -9.01
N PRO A 110 -4.98 4.86 -8.34
CA PRO A 110 -6.34 5.10 -7.87
C PRO A 110 -7.33 5.35 -9.02
N ASP A 111 -6.88 5.86 -10.16
CA ASP A 111 -7.73 6.08 -11.33
C ASP A 111 -8.14 4.75 -11.96
N GLY A 112 -7.17 3.85 -12.16
CA GLY A 112 -7.43 2.51 -12.64
C GLY A 112 -8.25 1.67 -11.66
N ALA A 113 -8.04 1.85 -10.35
CA ALA A 113 -8.83 1.20 -9.31
C ALA A 113 -10.32 1.57 -9.42
N ARG A 114 -10.61 2.86 -9.61
CA ARG A 114 -11.98 3.38 -9.77
C ARG A 114 -12.67 2.87 -11.03
N LEU A 115 -11.93 2.79 -12.14
CA LEU A 115 -12.44 2.33 -13.43
C LEU A 115 -12.39 0.81 -13.60
N TYR A 116 -11.76 0.12 -12.66
CA TYR A 116 -11.49 -1.31 -12.71
C TYR A 116 -10.68 -1.71 -13.95
N THR A 117 -9.66 -0.92 -14.27
CA THR A 117 -8.77 -1.13 -15.41
C THR A 117 -7.37 -1.52 -14.95
N ARG A 118 -6.63 -2.21 -15.82
CA ARG A 118 -5.20 -2.48 -15.61
C ARG A 118 -4.38 -1.19 -15.65
N GLU A 119 -4.64 -0.37 -16.65
CA GLU A 119 -3.93 0.85 -16.97
C GLU A 119 -4.36 2.02 -16.08
N ASN A 120 -3.56 3.09 -16.05
CA ASN A 120 -3.93 4.35 -15.43
C ASN A 120 -4.89 5.17 -16.35
N ALA A 121 -5.25 6.39 -15.96
CA ALA A 121 -6.16 7.24 -16.71
C ALA A 121 -5.63 7.65 -18.12
N ASN A 122 -4.32 7.65 -18.32
CA ASN A 122 -3.68 7.86 -19.61
C ASN A 122 -3.58 6.60 -20.47
N LYS A 123 -4.18 5.48 -20.04
CA LYS A 123 -4.11 4.16 -20.68
C LYS A 123 -2.68 3.63 -20.81
N VAL A 124 -1.88 3.88 -19.79
CA VAL A 124 -0.51 3.38 -19.67
C VAL A 124 -0.45 2.31 -18.60
N ASP A 125 0.15 1.16 -18.94
CA ASP A 125 0.51 0.12 -17.97
C ASP A 125 1.72 0.61 -17.16
N LEU A 126 1.53 0.91 -15.88
CA LEU A 126 2.57 1.43 -14.99
C LEU A 126 3.76 0.47 -14.85
N ASN A 127 3.52 -0.85 -14.99
CA ASN A 127 4.60 -1.84 -14.98
C ASN A 127 5.47 -1.78 -16.24
N ARG A 128 5.07 -1.07 -17.29
CA ARG A 128 5.87 -0.79 -18.49
C ARG A 128 6.51 0.59 -18.43
N ASP A 129 6.01 1.49 -17.59
CA ASP A 129 6.52 2.86 -17.45
C ASP A 129 7.65 3.01 -16.43
N SER A 130 8.12 1.92 -15.81
CA SER A 130 9.11 1.92 -14.73
C SER A 130 10.49 2.49 -15.10
N GLN A 131 10.82 2.52 -16.39
CA GLN A 131 12.06 3.10 -16.90
C GLN A 131 11.85 4.52 -17.44
N ASN A 132 10.79 4.73 -18.21
CA ASN A 132 10.54 5.99 -18.88
C ASN A 132 9.95 7.06 -17.96
N LEU A 133 9.27 6.65 -16.88
CA LEU A 133 8.69 7.52 -15.85
C LEU A 133 7.84 8.65 -16.45
N THR A 134 6.99 8.32 -17.41
CA THR A 134 6.14 9.30 -18.07
C THR A 134 4.91 9.64 -17.24
N GLN A 135 4.48 8.70 -16.38
CA GLN A 135 3.27 8.82 -15.58
C GLN A 135 3.56 9.33 -14.16
N PRO A 136 2.65 10.13 -13.56
CA PRO A 136 2.85 10.65 -12.20
C PRO A 136 2.97 9.52 -11.16
N GLU A 137 2.20 8.47 -11.27
CA GLU A 137 2.24 7.31 -10.37
C GLU A 137 3.60 6.60 -10.41
N SER A 138 4.18 6.44 -11.60
CA SER A 138 5.51 5.83 -11.78
C SER A 138 6.61 6.70 -11.17
N LYS A 139 6.49 8.02 -11.31
CA LYS A 139 7.42 8.97 -10.68
C LYS A 139 7.37 8.89 -9.17
N VAL A 140 6.16 8.89 -8.59
CA VAL A 140 5.97 8.72 -7.13
C VAL A 140 6.61 7.43 -6.63
N LEU A 141 6.36 6.32 -7.31
CA LEU A 141 6.94 5.03 -6.93
C LEU A 141 8.47 5.07 -6.96
N ARG A 142 9.06 5.67 -8.00
CA ARG A 142 10.51 5.82 -8.17
C ARG A 142 11.13 6.73 -7.09
N GLU A 143 10.54 7.88 -6.82
CA GLU A 143 10.99 8.82 -5.80
C GLU A 143 11.03 8.18 -4.41
N ILE A 144 10.00 7.40 -4.08
CA ILE A 144 9.97 6.65 -2.81
C ILE A 144 11.07 5.58 -2.78
N PHE A 145 11.21 4.80 -3.85
CA PHE A 145 12.26 3.79 -3.93
C PHE A 145 13.65 4.40 -3.71
N GLU A 146 13.95 5.52 -4.36
CA GLU A 146 15.26 6.18 -4.28
C GLU A 146 15.50 6.86 -2.91
N SER A 147 14.47 7.45 -2.31
CA SER A 147 14.58 8.12 -1.01
C SER A 147 14.56 7.16 0.17
N PHE A 148 13.69 6.17 0.16
CA PHE A 148 13.54 5.17 1.21
C PHE A 148 14.67 4.12 1.18
N LYS A 149 15.21 3.81 -0.01
CA LYS A 149 16.28 2.82 -0.25
C LYS A 149 15.95 1.47 0.40
N PRO A 150 14.89 0.79 -0.03
CA PRO A 150 14.46 -0.46 0.57
C PRO A 150 15.47 -1.59 0.34
N ASP A 151 15.58 -2.49 1.33
CA ASP A 151 16.32 -3.75 1.20
C ASP A 151 15.48 -4.80 0.46
N PHE A 152 14.15 -4.75 0.63
CA PHE A 152 13.20 -5.64 -0.05
C PHE A 152 11.99 -4.88 -0.56
N CYS A 153 11.49 -5.33 -1.72
CA CYS A 153 10.28 -4.80 -2.35
C CYS A 153 9.28 -5.92 -2.63
N PHE A 154 7.99 -5.64 -2.40
CA PHE A 154 6.88 -6.56 -2.69
C PHE A 154 5.72 -5.81 -3.36
N ASN A 155 5.12 -6.45 -4.38
CA ASN A 155 3.95 -5.98 -5.14
C ASN A 155 2.94 -7.10 -5.28
#